data_ba3b0f9ea3a6449e34eb6588f530718a
#
_entry.id   ba3b0f9ea3a6449e34eb6588f530718a
#
_cell.length_a   1.000
_cell.length_b   1.000
_cell.length_c   1.000
_cell.angle_alpha   90.00
_cell.angle_beta   90.00
_cell.angle_gamma   90.00
#
_symmetry.space_group_name_H-M   'P 1'
#
loop_
_entity.id
_entity.type
_entity.pdbx_description
1 polymer ?
#
loop_
_entity_poly.entity_id
_entity_poly.type
_entity_poly.pdbx_seq_one_letter_code
_entity_poly.pdbx_strand_id
1 'polypeptide(L)'
;MNIIDQGQGTLFTDPEPDKARAVFREKNRQMVNKVMEVKEAVSTFVHDGDYLGIGGFGANRTPIAIIHEILRQGRKNMGLAGHTATHDMQILSAGEAYDKLDAAYVVGLEARGLSSCSRKYLESGKVDVTEWTNYALTLRMKAAAMGVPYIPARNMMGTDTFKYSAAKLAECPFTGTKTVLLPALYPDIGIIHVHEADIYGNARFRGIAISDLDLASASKRLIITTEKLIHHDEIARDPSSTNIPYYMVDAVCEVPFGAYPGNMAYEYFSDEEHLKEWLTVERDPEAFAAFLKRNIYDCPDHEAYVAANGGARKMRELRAKELLTFTEED
;
A
#
# COMPACT_ATOMS: atom_id res chain seq x y z
N MET A 1 12.33 22.04 -23.03
CA MET A 1 11.92 22.55 -21.70
C MET A 1 13.20 22.91 -20.94
N ASN A 2 13.25 24.09 -20.38
CA ASN A 2 14.44 24.56 -19.63
C ASN A 2 14.34 24.08 -18.17
N ILE A 3 15.25 23.20 -17.74
CA ILE A 3 15.35 22.75 -16.34
C ILE A 3 16.15 23.81 -15.58
N ILE A 4 15.56 24.36 -14.51
CA ILE A 4 16.11 25.43 -13.68
C ILE A 4 16.85 24.86 -12.48
N ASP A 5 16.31 23.76 -11.89
CA ASP A 5 16.84 23.14 -10.68
C ASP A 5 16.37 21.67 -10.61
N GLN A 6 17.02 20.86 -9.76
CA GLN A 6 16.65 19.48 -9.53
C GLN A 6 16.94 19.05 -8.09
N GLY A 7 16.10 18.16 -7.57
CA GLY A 7 16.34 17.51 -6.29
C GLY A 7 17.53 16.54 -6.36
N GLN A 8 18.03 16.16 -5.19
CA GLN A 8 19.19 15.27 -5.01
C GLN A 8 18.81 13.81 -4.73
N GLY A 9 17.52 13.55 -4.54
CA GLY A 9 17.01 12.21 -4.25
C GLY A 9 17.14 11.24 -5.43
N THR A 10 17.15 9.96 -5.12
CA THR A 10 17.24 8.87 -6.10
C THR A 10 15.88 8.62 -6.75
N LEU A 11 15.84 8.40 -8.05
CA LEU A 11 14.66 7.93 -8.76
C LEU A 11 14.69 6.40 -8.82
N PHE A 12 13.90 5.72 -7.98
CA PHE A 12 13.95 4.26 -7.83
C PHE A 12 13.25 3.47 -8.94
N THR A 13 12.31 4.08 -9.66
CA THR A 13 11.59 3.44 -10.77
C THR A 13 11.80 4.22 -12.07
N ASP A 14 11.79 3.50 -13.20
CA ASP A 14 11.88 4.14 -14.52
C ASP A 14 10.54 4.80 -14.87
N PRO A 15 10.50 6.13 -15.09
CA PRO A 15 9.26 6.85 -15.40
C PRO A 15 8.84 6.72 -16.88
N GLU A 16 9.55 5.94 -17.70
CA GLU A 16 9.30 5.83 -19.13
C GLU A 16 8.02 5.04 -19.43
N PRO A 17 6.96 5.69 -19.97
CA PRO A 17 5.68 5.04 -20.15
C PRO A 17 5.69 3.94 -21.21
N ASP A 18 6.53 3.99 -22.23
CA ASP A 18 6.56 2.96 -23.27
C ASP A 18 7.19 1.65 -22.76
N LYS A 19 8.14 1.73 -21.84
CA LYS A 19 8.65 0.54 -21.13
C LYS A 19 7.59 -0.10 -20.24
N ALA A 20 6.84 0.71 -19.49
CA ALA A 20 5.72 0.23 -18.69
C ALA A 20 4.61 -0.40 -19.57
N ARG A 21 4.27 0.23 -20.69
CA ARG A 21 3.31 -0.31 -21.65
C ARG A 21 3.73 -1.65 -22.24
N ALA A 22 5.02 -1.87 -22.47
CA ALA A 22 5.52 -3.15 -22.94
C ALA A 22 5.16 -4.27 -21.96
N VAL A 23 5.39 -4.05 -20.65
CA VAL A 23 4.99 -4.99 -19.58
C VAL A 23 3.47 -5.15 -19.51
N PHE A 24 2.70 -4.06 -19.58
CA PHE A 24 1.24 -4.13 -19.55
C PHE A 24 0.63 -4.91 -20.72
N ARG A 25 1.28 -4.94 -21.89
CA ARG A 25 0.82 -5.74 -23.05
C ARG A 25 0.97 -7.24 -22.81
N GLU A 26 1.89 -7.67 -21.94
CA GLU A 26 2.12 -9.08 -21.61
C GLU A 26 1.15 -9.59 -20.52
N LYS A 27 0.42 -8.71 -19.82
CA LYS A 27 -0.56 -9.10 -18.81
C LYS A 27 -1.68 -9.94 -19.42
N ASN A 28 -2.07 -10.98 -18.69
CA ASN A 28 -3.27 -11.74 -19.05
C ASN A 28 -4.53 -10.90 -18.78
N ARG A 29 -5.15 -10.42 -19.85
CA ARG A 29 -6.38 -9.63 -19.82
C ARG A 29 -7.63 -10.45 -20.06
N GLN A 30 -7.53 -11.76 -20.04
CA GLN A 30 -8.68 -12.65 -20.19
C GLN A 30 -9.50 -12.69 -18.90
N MET A 31 -10.77 -12.93 -19.04
CA MET A 31 -11.71 -13.11 -17.94
C MET A 31 -11.63 -14.56 -17.44
N VAL A 32 -10.54 -14.87 -16.74
CA VAL A 32 -10.24 -16.18 -16.17
C VAL A 32 -10.26 -16.12 -14.65
N ASN A 33 -10.45 -17.24 -14.00
CA ASN A 33 -10.37 -17.33 -12.54
C ASN A 33 -8.93 -16.99 -12.07
N LYS A 34 -8.81 -15.98 -11.19
CA LYS A 34 -7.56 -15.46 -10.61
C LYS A 34 -7.48 -15.67 -9.09
N VAL A 35 -8.44 -16.40 -8.54
CA VAL A 35 -8.49 -16.70 -7.10
C VAL A 35 -7.36 -17.65 -6.73
N MET A 36 -6.60 -17.26 -5.72
CA MET A 36 -5.52 -18.05 -5.14
C MET A 36 -5.30 -17.70 -3.67
N GLU A 37 -4.56 -18.55 -2.98
CA GLU A 37 -4.18 -18.31 -1.59
C GLU A 37 -3.15 -17.16 -1.49
N VAL A 38 -3.16 -16.42 -0.37
CA VAL A 38 -2.22 -15.35 -0.11
C VAL A 38 -0.76 -15.80 -0.26
N LYS A 39 -0.44 -16.99 0.27
CA LYS A 39 0.88 -17.59 0.18
C LYS A 39 1.31 -17.82 -1.27
N GLU A 40 0.41 -18.31 -2.10
CA GLU A 40 0.65 -18.54 -3.52
C GLU A 40 0.83 -17.20 -4.27
N ALA A 41 -0.03 -16.20 -4.00
CA ALA A 41 0.06 -14.89 -4.62
C ALA A 41 1.41 -14.22 -4.34
N VAL A 42 1.88 -14.25 -3.09
CA VAL A 42 3.18 -13.68 -2.73
C VAL A 42 4.33 -14.47 -3.36
N SER A 43 4.29 -15.81 -3.32
CA SER A 43 5.38 -16.63 -3.92
C SER A 43 5.49 -16.46 -5.43
N THR A 44 4.34 -16.24 -6.11
CA THR A 44 4.27 -16.14 -7.58
C THR A 44 4.61 -14.74 -8.08
N PHE A 45 4.16 -13.71 -7.39
CA PHE A 45 4.19 -12.35 -7.94
C PHE A 45 5.16 -11.40 -7.23
N VAL A 46 5.52 -11.65 -5.96
CA VAL A 46 6.40 -10.76 -5.18
C VAL A 46 7.81 -11.34 -5.08
N HIS A 47 8.80 -10.61 -5.55
CA HIS A 47 10.20 -11.04 -5.58
C HIS A 47 11.10 -10.05 -4.85
N ASP A 48 12.27 -10.51 -4.45
CA ASP A 48 13.30 -9.62 -3.89
C ASP A 48 13.66 -8.54 -4.90
N GLY A 49 13.74 -7.31 -4.41
CA GLY A 49 14.05 -6.13 -5.23
C GLY A 49 12.86 -5.48 -5.91
N ASP A 50 11.66 -6.08 -5.89
CA ASP A 50 10.44 -5.47 -6.45
C ASP A 50 10.10 -4.16 -5.72
N TYR A 51 9.57 -3.20 -6.46
CA TYR A 51 9.07 -1.94 -5.92
C TYR A 51 7.57 -2.05 -5.59
N LEU A 52 7.24 -1.89 -4.30
CA LEU A 52 5.88 -2.02 -3.78
C LEU A 52 5.10 -0.71 -3.81
N GLY A 53 3.87 -0.76 -4.31
CA GLY A 53 2.82 0.20 -4.06
C GLY A 53 1.73 -0.43 -3.19
N ILE A 54 1.43 0.16 -2.05
CA ILE A 54 0.44 -0.36 -1.09
C ILE A 54 -0.76 0.56 -1.11
N GLY A 55 -1.94 -0.01 -1.35
CA GLY A 55 -3.22 0.69 -1.34
C GLY A 55 -3.76 0.92 0.07
N GLY A 56 -4.88 1.61 0.13
CA GLY A 56 -5.42 2.12 1.38
C GLY A 56 -4.79 3.46 1.78
N PHE A 57 -5.07 3.91 2.99
CA PHE A 57 -4.57 5.19 3.48
C PHE A 57 -4.49 5.20 5.01
N GLY A 58 -3.31 5.37 5.56
CA GLY A 58 -3.09 5.28 6.99
C GLY A 58 -3.38 3.88 7.51
N ALA A 59 -4.38 3.74 8.38
CA ALA A 59 -4.82 2.43 8.85
C ALA A 59 -6.01 1.85 8.07
N ASN A 60 -6.58 2.62 7.13
CA ASN A 60 -7.78 2.21 6.41
C ASN A 60 -7.43 1.38 5.19
N ARG A 61 -7.96 0.18 5.12
CA ARG A 61 -7.84 -0.79 4.01
C ARG A 61 -6.39 -1.20 3.67
N THR A 62 -5.48 -1.11 4.66
CA THR A 62 -4.10 -1.59 4.46
C THR A 62 -4.09 -3.12 4.32
N PRO A 63 -3.48 -3.70 3.28
CA PRO A 63 -3.53 -5.14 2.99
C PRO A 63 -2.57 -5.94 3.89
N ILE A 64 -2.83 -5.98 5.20
CA ILE A 64 -1.95 -6.56 6.23
C ILE A 64 -1.66 -8.03 5.98
N ALA A 65 -2.63 -8.79 5.48
CA ALA A 65 -2.46 -10.20 5.18
C ALA A 65 -1.30 -10.47 4.21
N ILE A 66 -1.20 -9.70 3.13
CA ILE A 66 -0.09 -9.81 2.16
C ILE A 66 1.22 -9.35 2.78
N ILE A 67 1.20 -8.26 3.56
CA ILE A 67 2.41 -7.72 4.18
C ILE A 67 3.01 -8.72 5.18
N HIS A 68 2.19 -9.37 5.99
CA HIS A 68 2.63 -10.46 6.85
C HIS A 68 3.24 -11.63 6.06
N GLU A 69 2.64 -11.98 4.93
CA GLU A 69 3.15 -13.08 4.10
C GLU A 69 4.48 -12.72 3.41
N ILE A 70 4.68 -11.47 3.01
CA ILE A 70 5.97 -10.96 2.53
C ILE A 70 7.07 -11.22 3.56
N LEU A 71 6.79 -10.95 4.84
CA LEU A 71 7.74 -11.23 5.92
C LEU A 71 7.93 -12.74 6.14
N ARG A 72 6.86 -13.53 6.17
CA ARG A 72 6.95 -15.00 6.34
C ARG A 72 7.81 -15.64 5.25
N GLN A 73 7.71 -15.17 4.02
CA GLN A 73 8.54 -15.64 2.90
C GLN A 73 9.94 -15.01 2.85
N GLY A 74 10.24 -14.08 3.78
CA GLY A 74 11.57 -13.49 3.91
C GLY A 74 11.99 -12.61 2.73
N ARG A 75 11.04 -11.96 2.05
CA ARG A 75 11.33 -11.06 0.91
C ARG A 75 12.16 -9.86 1.37
N LYS A 76 13.14 -9.45 0.56
CA LYS A 76 14.15 -8.44 0.90
C LYS A 76 14.45 -7.48 -0.26
N ASN A 77 15.20 -6.42 0.08
CA ASN A 77 15.75 -5.44 -0.86
C ASN A 77 14.67 -4.73 -1.71
N MET A 78 13.46 -4.61 -1.18
CA MET A 78 12.32 -4.07 -1.89
C MET A 78 12.36 -2.55 -1.94
N GLY A 79 11.69 -1.95 -2.92
CA GLY A 79 11.34 -0.55 -2.90
C GLY A 79 9.95 -0.36 -2.28
N LEU A 80 9.69 0.80 -1.67
CA LEU A 80 8.40 1.11 -1.04
C LEU A 80 7.94 2.52 -1.36
N ALA A 81 6.73 2.66 -1.86
CA ALA A 81 6.02 3.94 -1.92
C ALA A 81 5.34 4.21 -0.57
N GLY A 82 5.98 5.01 0.27
CA GLY A 82 5.51 5.35 1.62
C GLY A 82 4.45 6.44 1.63
N HIS A 83 3.29 6.18 1.01
CA HIS A 83 2.18 7.13 0.91
C HIS A 83 1.26 7.03 2.13
N THR A 84 1.47 7.86 3.13
CA THR A 84 0.81 7.77 4.45
C THR A 84 0.95 6.35 5.03
N ALA A 85 2.18 5.82 4.90
CA ALA A 85 2.51 4.49 5.37
C ALA A 85 2.65 4.48 6.89
N THR A 86 1.85 3.66 7.55
CA THR A 86 1.79 3.57 9.00
C THR A 86 2.14 2.16 9.47
N HIS A 87 1.16 1.32 9.73
CA HIS A 87 1.39 -0.02 10.23
C HIS A 87 2.02 -0.96 9.20
N ASP A 88 1.69 -0.78 7.91
CA ASP A 88 2.35 -1.44 6.78
C ASP A 88 3.87 -1.25 6.79
N MET A 89 4.30 0.01 6.91
CA MET A 89 5.71 0.33 7.00
C MET A 89 6.35 -0.17 8.31
N GLN A 90 5.63 -0.13 9.43
CA GLN A 90 6.12 -0.68 10.71
C GLN A 90 6.45 -2.16 10.58
N ILE A 91 5.57 -2.94 9.96
CA ILE A 91 5.76 -4.37 9.72
C ILE A 91 6.97 -4.60 8.79
N LEU A 92 7.01 -3.90 7.65
CA LEU A 92 8.10 -4.03 6.69
C LEU A 92 9.46 -3.59 7.25
N SER A 93 9.47 -2.56 8.12
CA SER A 93 10.68 -2.12 8.84
C SER A 93 11.14 -3.16 9.85
N ALA A 94 10.21 -3.77 10.62
CA ALA A 94 10.52 -4.84 11.57
C ALA A 94 11.15 -6.05 10.89
N GLY A 95 10.73 -6.34 9.65
CA GLY A 95 11.31 -7.38 8.81
C GLY A 95 12.56 -6.96 8.04
N GLU A 96 13.00 -5.69 8.10
CA GLU A 96 14.06 -5.15 7.23
C GLU A 96 13.83 -5.53 5.75
N ALA A 97 12.58 -5.39 5.27
CA ALA A 97 12.17 -5.93 3.99
C ALA A 97 12.50 -5.00 2.79
N TYR A 98 12.72 -3.72 3.03
CA TYR A 98 12.99 -2.73 1.97
C TYR A 98 14.30 -2.00 2.21
N ASP A 99 14.94 -1.55 1.14
CA ASP A 99 16.17 -0.75 1.15
C ASP A 99 16.03 0.57 0.36
N LYS A 100 14.86 0.81 -0.24
CA LYS A 100 14.51 2.02 -1.00
C LYS A 100 13.14 2.52 -0.55
N LEU A 101 13.03 3.82 -0.26
CA LEU A 101 11.80 4.42 0.22
C LEU A 101 11.54 5.78 -0.44
N ASP A 102 10.46 5.88 -1.20
CA ASP A 102 9.85 7.17 -1.53
C ASP A 102 8.95 7.60 -0.35
N ALA A 103 9.45 8.47 0.52
CA ALA A 103 8.81 8.83 1.78
C ALA A 103 7.87 10.02 1.62
N ALA A 104 6.59 9.82 1.99
CA ALA A 104 5.60 10.89 2.04
C ALA A 104 4.63 10.66 3.21
N TYR A 105 4.98 11.14 4.39
CA TYR A 105 4.29 10.87 5.64
C TYR A 105 4.38 9.39 6.05
N VAL A 106 5.40 9.10 6.82
CA VAL A 106 5.77 7.74 7.23
C VAL A 106 6.00 7.67 8.74
N VAL A 107 6.37 6.49 9.26
CA VAL A 107 6.73 6.21 10.68
C VAL A 107 5.52 6.13 11.62
N GLY A 108 4.31 6.33 11.16
CA GLY A 108 3.07 6.20 11.95
C GLY A 108 2.29 7.51 12.09
N LEU A 109 1.17 7.46 12.80
CA LEU A 109 0.31 8.61 13.06
C LEU A 109 0.65 9.24 14.40
N GLU A 110 0.75 10.56 14.47
CA GLU A 110 1.08 11.29 15.70
C GLU A 110 0.09 10.99 16.83
N ALA A 111 -1.20 10.81 16.52
CA ALA A 111 -2.24 10.50 17.49
C ALA A 111 -2.02 9.16 18.21
N ARG A 112 -1.33 8.20 17.57
CA ARG A 112 -0.99 6.88 18.13
C ARG A 112 0.41 6.84 18.70
N GLY A 113 1.30 7.68 18.21
CA GLY A 113 2.73 7.69 18.46
C GLY A 113 3.52 7.20 17.26
N LEU A 114 4.77 7.62 17.19
CA LEU A 114 5.69 7.27 16.10
C LEU A 114 6.45 5.99 16.42
N SER A 115 6.61 5.12 15.43
CA SER A 115 7.36 3.86 15.57
C SER A 115 8.84 4.10 15.81
N SER A 116 9.35 3.61 16.90
CA SER A 116 10.78 3.62 17.23
C SER A 116 11.57 2.61 16.38
N CYS A 117 10.95 1.49 16.01
CA CYS A 117 11.55 0.49 15.14
C CYS A 117 11.75 1.05 13.72
N SER A 118 10.69 1.60 13.11
CA SER A 118 10.79 2.19 11.77
C SER A 118 11.80 3.35 11.74
N ARG A 119 11.79 4.19 12.77
CA ARG A 119 12.73 5.30 12.87
C ARG A 119 14.18 4.82 12.93
N LYS A 120 14.48 3.84 13.81
CA LYS A 120 15.83 3.26 13.90
C LYS A 120 16.27 2.63 12.58
N TYR A 121 15.35 1.96 11.89
CA TYR A 121 15.65 1.35 10.60
C TYR A 121 16.01 2.40 9.54
N LEU A 122 15.25 3.49 9.43
CA LEU A 122 15.55 4.59 8.52
C LEU A 122 16.86 5.31 8.85
N GLU A 123 17.14 5.51 10.14
CA GLU A 123 18.37 6.17 10.61
C GLU A 123 19.61 5.25 10.55
N SER A 124 19.44 3.96 10.27
CA SER A 124 20.54 2.96 10.23
C SER A 124 21.50 3.12 9.04
N GLY A 125 21.13 3.90 8.01
CA GLY A 125 21.88 4.00 6.76
C GLY A 125 21.69 2.82 5.80
N LYS A 126 20.81 1.86 6.12
CA LYS A 126 20.49 0.71 5.25
C LYS A 126 19.46 1.06 4.17
N VAL A 127 18.74 2.16 4.31
CA VAL A 127 17.63 2.57 3.43
C VAL A 127 18.00 3.84 2.70
N ASP A 128 17.93 3.82 1.37
CA ASP A 128 17.99 5.02 0.54
C ASP A 128 16.61 5.69 0.54
N VAL A 129 16.52 6.94 1.02
CA VAL A 129 15.27 7.67 1.21
C VAL A 129 15.20 8.85 0.27
N THR A 130 14.13 8.90 -0.51
CA THR A 130 13.77 10.06 -1.34
C THR A 130 12.48 10.68 -0.80
N GLU A 131 12.49 11.99 -0.54
CA GLU A 131 11.37 12.68 0.09
C GLU A 131 10.35 13.20 -0.91
N TRP A 132 9.07 13.06 -0.55
CA TRP A 132 7.93 13.57 -1.30
C TRP A 132 6.86 14.12 -0.35
N THR A 133 5.91 14.87 -0.88
CA THR A 133 4.64 15.09 -0.19
C THR A 133 3.63 14.00 -0.58
N ASN A 134 2.63 13.73 0.25
CA ASN A 134 1.53 12.81 -0.11
C ASN A 134 0.92 13.16 -1.47
N TYR A 135 0.68 14.45 -1.71
CA TYR A 135 0.14 14.90 -2.99
C TYR A 135 1.10 14.65 -4.16
N ALA A 136 2.41 14.81 -3.97
CA ALA A 136 3.39 14.52 -5.01
C ALA A 136 3.43 13.02 -5.34
N LEU A 137 3.40 12.11 -4.35
CA LEU A 137 3.34 10.66 -4.61
C LEU A 137 2.05 10.26 -5.34
N THR A 138 0.91 10.80 -4.93
CA THR A 138 -0.37 10.58 -5.65
C THR A 138 -0.26 11.04 -7.11
N LEU A 139 0.31 12.22 -7.36
CA LEU A 139 0.49 12.72 -8.72
C LEU A 139 1.49 11.89 -9.55
N ARG A 140 2.51 11.31 -8.93
CA ARG A 140 3.44 10.40 -9.60
C ARG A 140 2.74 9.12 -10.07
N MET A 141 1.89 8.51 -9.23
CA MET A 141 1.04 7.37 -9.59
C MET A 141 0.03 7.77 -10.68
N LYS A 142 -0.56 8.97 -10.57
CA LYS A 142 -1.47 9.49 -11.58
C LYS A 142 -0.78 9.71 -12.93
N ALA A 143 0.44 10.23 -12.97
CA ALA A 143 1.23 10.36 -14.20
C ALA A 143 1.42 8.99 -14.87
N ALA A 144 1.76 7.96 -14.07
CA ALA A 144 1.89 6.59 -14.54
C ALA A 144 0.56 6.03 -15.09
N ALA A 145 -0.55 6.23 -14.35
CA ALA A 145 -1.89 5.80 -14.78
C ALA A 145 -2.33 6.47 -16.10
N MET A 146 -1.95 7.72 -16.30
CA MET A 146 -2.20 8.46 -17.55
C MET A 146 -1.25 8.06 -18.68
N GLY A 147 -0.19 7.34 -18.42
CA GLY A 147 0.84 6.98 -19.39
C GLY A 147 1.67 8.17 -19.87
N VAL A 148 1.95 9.12 -18.97
CA VAL A 148 2.85 10.25 -19.22
C VAL A 148 4.09 10.16 -18.35
N PRO A 149 5.28 10.61 -18.81
CA PRO A 149 6.53 10.42 -18.08
C PRO A 149 6.63 11.28 -16.81
N TYR A 150 5.86 12.34 -16.71
CA TYR A 150 5.77 13.21 -15.55
C TYR A 150 4.48 14.02 -15.56
N ILE A 151 4.13 14.59 -14.40
CA ILE A 151 3.04 15.57 -14.26
C ILE A 151 3.59 16.88 -13.67
N PRO A 152 3.22 18.06 -14.22
CA PRO A 152 3.62 19.34 -13.64
C PRO A 152 2.76 19.67 -12.41
N ALA A 153 3.40 20.22 -11.37
CA ALA A 153 2.74 20.62 -10.12
C ALA A 153 3.36 21.88 -9.54
N ARG A 154 2.70 22.45 -8.54
CA ARG A 154 3.20 23.64 -7.83
C ARG A 154 3.60 23.36 -6.38
N ASN A 155 3.32 22.19 -5.86
CA ASN A 155 3.72 21.75 -4.53
C ASN A 155 5.24 21.50 -4.46
N MET A 156 5.78 21.44 -3.26
CA MET A 156 7.20 21.24 -2.93
C MET A 156 8.15 22.40 -3.31
N MET A 157 7.72 23.34 -4.14
CA MET A 157 8.55 24.45 -4.60
C MET A 157 9.03 25.30 -3.40
N GLY A 158 10.37 25.48 -3.28
CA GLY A 158 10.98 26.26 -2.21
C GLY A 158 11.04 25.57 -0.84
N THR A 159 10.81 24.25 -0.78
CA THR A 159 10.87 23.44 0.44
C THR A 159 12.10 22.52 0.46
N ASP A 160 12.50 22.08 1.64
CA ASP A 160 13.56 21.07 1.78
C ASP A 160 13.14 19.72 1.17
N THR A 161 11.85 19.37 1.22
CA THR A 161 11.34 18.18 0.54
C THR A 161 11.66 18.18 -0.97
N PHE A 162 11.64 19.35 -1.63
CA PHE A 162 12.07 19.42 -3.03
C PHE A 162 13.56 19.06 -3.18
N LYS A 163 14.43 19.55 -2.28
CA LYS A 163 15.88 19.28 -2.35
C LYS A 163 16.21 17.79 -2.20
N TYR A 164 15.46 17.09 -1.32
CA TYR A 164 15.64 15.65 -1.07
C TYR A 164 14.79 14.75 -1.96
N SER A 165 14.05 15.33 -2.91
CA SER A 165 13.27 14.58 -3.90
C SER A 165 14.06 14.30 -5.18
N ALA A 166 13.50 13.46 -6.07
CA ALA A 166 13.97 13.29 -7.45
C ALA A 166 13.22 14.19 -8.47
N ALA A 167 12.49 15.20 -7.99
CA ALA A 167 11.75 16.13 -8.83
C ALA A 167 12.68 17.12 -9.54
N LYS A 168 12.19 17.71 -10.63
CA LYS A 168 12.87 18.79 -11.36
C LYS A 168 12.02 20.05 -11.35
N LEU A 169 12.65 21.20 -11.33
CA LEU A 169 12.00 22.50 -11.51
C LEU A 169 12.25 22.99 -12.94
N ALA A 170 11.18 23.37 -13.62
CA ALA A 170 11.28 23.85 -14.98
C ALA A 170 10.41 25.08 -15.22
N GLU A 171 10.67 25.78 -16.30
CA GLU A 171 9.83 26.86 -16.80
C GLU A 171 8.70 26.30 -17.67
N CYS A 172 7.46 26.69 -17.36
CA CYS A 172 6.30 26.29 -18.15
C CYS A 172 6.38 26.92 -19.56
N PRO A 173 6.35 26.13 -20.64
CA PRO A 173 6.50 26.64 -22.00
C PRO A 173 5.32 27.53 -22.47
N PHE A 174 4.20 27.46 -21.76
CA PHE A 174 2.99 28.24 -22.11
C PHE A 174 2.88 29.56 -21.35
N THR A 175 3.35 29.59 -20.09
CA THR A 175 3.12 30.75 -19.20
C THR A 175 4.39 31.40 -18.69
N GLY A 176 5.56 30.81 -18.89
CA GLY A 176 6.83 31.24 -18.33
C GLY A 176 6.95 31.07 -16.80
N THR A 177 5.92 30.53 -16.13
CA THR A 177 5.96 30.34 -14.68
C THR A 177 6.74 29.08 -14.29
N LYS A 178 7.39 29.12 -13.11
CA LYS A 178 8.09 27.93 -12.57
C LYS A 178 7.10 26.85 -12.18
N THR A 179 7.42 25.60 -12.48
CA THR A 179 6.64 24.42 -12.13
C THR A 179 7.54 23.25 -11.77
N VAL A 180 7.13 22.44 -10.79
CA VAL A 180 7.81 21.21 -10.40
C VAL A 180 7.33 20.07 -11.31
N LEU A 181 8.27 19.32 -11.86
CA LEU A 181 8.00 18.13 -12.67
C LEU A 181 8.12 16.89 -11.79
N LEU A 182 7.02 16.19 -11.60
CA LEU A 182 6.92 14.98 -10.77
C LEU A 182 7.00 13.76 -11.68
N PRO A 183 8.08 12.94 -11.63
CA PRO A 183 8.25 11.78 -12.51
C PRO A 183 7.20 10.71 -12.22
N ALA A 184 6.74 10.01 -13.25
CA ALA A 184 5.81 8.90 -13.13
C ALA A 184 6.39 7.80 -12.22
N LEU A 185 5.51 7.14 -11.44
CA LEU A 185 5.86 6.04 -10.55
C LEU A 185 5.12 4.78 -11.02
N TYR A 186 5.86 3.82 -11.54
CA TYR A 186 5.37 2.51 -11.95
C TYR A 186 5.84 1.42 -10.96
N PRO A 187 5.02 1.07 -9.94
CA PRO A 187 5.37 -0.03 -9.04
C PRO A 187 5.46 -1.36 -9.80
N ASP A 188 6.37 -2.24 -9.37
CA ASP A 188 6.42 -3.61 -9.87
C ASP A 188 5.21 -4.39 -9.37
N ILE A 189 4.83 -4.17 -8.10
CA ILE A 189 3.69 -4.79 -7.45
C ILE A 189 2.80 -3.72 -6.83
N GLY A 190 1.53 -3.71 -7.21
CA GLY A 190 0.46 -3.03 -6.48
C GLY A 190 -0.30 -4.03 -5.61
N ILE A 191 -0.61 -3.65 -4.38
CA ILE A 191 -1.38 -4.48 -3.46
C ILE A 191 -2.51 -3.65 -2.88
N ILE A 192 -3.76 -4.06 -3.11
CA ILE A 192 -4.94 -3.29 -2.67
C ILE A 192 -5.94 -4.23 -1.98
N HIS A 193 -6.39 -3.83 -0.78
CA HIS A 193 -7.47 -4.52 -0.08
C HIS A 193 -8.81 -3.86 -0.36
N VAL A 194 -9.83 -4.67 -0.69
CA VAL A 194 -11.14 -4.20 -1.14
C VAL A 194 -12.28 -4.89 -0.38
N HIS A 195 -13.49 -4.33 -0.46
CA HIS A 195 -14.68 -4.90 0.18
C HIS A 195 -15.16 -6.17 -0.53
N GLU A 196 -15.22 -6.11 -1.85
CA GLU A 196 -15.78 -7.17 -2.67
C GLU A 196 -14.95 -7.33 -3.95
N ALA A 197 -14.76 -8.58 -4.37
CA ALA A 197 -14.22 -8.89 -5.69
C ALA A 197 -14.91 -10.13 -6.27
N ASP A 198 -14.96 -10.24 -7.59
CA ASP A 198 -15.33 -11.49 -8.24
C ASP A 198 -14.08 -12.34 -8.55
N ILE A 199 -14.31 -13.58 -8.97
CA ILE A 199 -13.22 -14.53 -9.29
C ILE A 199 -12.33 -14.07 -10.44
N TYR A 200 -12.76 -13.09 -11.25
CA TYR A 200 -12.02 -12.55 -12.38
C TYR A 200 -11.15 -11.35 -11.99
N GLY A 201 -11.43 -10.74 -10.82
CA GLY A 201 -10.71 -9.58 -10.32
C GLY A 201 -11.42 -8.25 -10.53
N ASN A 202 -12.71 -8.23 -10.88
CA ASN A 202 -13.49 -6.99 -10.75
C ASN A 202 -13.66 -6.70 -9.28
N ALA A 203 -13.25 -5.51 -8.83
CA ALA A 203 -13.19 -5.19 -7.42
C ALA A 203 -13.92 -3.90 -7.07
N ARG A 204 -14.54 -3.92 -5.89
CA ARG A 204 -15.30 -2.80 -5.33
C ARG A 204 -14.79 -2.44 -3.95
N PHE A 205 -14.59 -1.16 -3.71
CA PHE A 205 -14.34 -0.63 -2.37
C PHE A 205 -15.11 0.65 -2.13
N ARG A 206 -15.32 0.99 -0.87
CA ARG A 206 -16.06 2.15 -0.40
C ARG A 206 -15.21 2.98 0.56
N GLY A 207 -15.60 4.21 0.80
CA GLY A 207 -14.88 5.12 1.69
C GLY A 207 -13.71 5.82 0.99
N ILE A 208 -12.64 6.06 1.74
CA ILE A 208 -11.49 6.84 1.27
C ILE A 208 -10.75 6.10 0.17
N ALA A 209 -10.55 6.76 -0.97
CA ALA A 209 -9.79 6.28 -2.12
C ALA A 209 -8.84 7.39 -2.60
N ILE A 210 -7.67 7.50 -2.00
CA ILE A 210 -6.73 8.58 -2.34
C ILE A 210 -6.00 8.28 -3.65
N SER A 211 -5.26 7.19 -3.71
CA SER A 211 -4.45 6.81 -4.88
C SER A 211 -4.69 5.38 -5.37
N ASP A 212 -5.63 4.65 -4.79
CA ASP A 212 -5.87 3.23 -5.13
C ASP A 212 -6.12 3.00 -6.61
N LEU A 213 -6.92 3.86 -7.27
CA LEU A 213 -7.24 3.72 -8.70
C LEU A 213 -6.03 4.03 -9.59
N ASP A 214 -5.29 5.08 -9.23
CA ASP A 214 -4.06 5.44 -9.93
C ASP A 214 -2.98 4.37 -9.70
N LEU A 215 -2.86 3.84 -8.47
CA LEU A 215 -1.99 2.72 -8.13
C LEU A 215 -2.33 1.45 -8.92
N ALA A 216 -3.61 1.07 -8.98
CA ALA A 216 -4.06 -0.08 -9.76
C ALA A 216 -3.67 0.03 -11.23
N SER A 217 -3.83 1.24 -11.80
CA SER A 217 -3.51 1.53 -13.21
C SER A 217 -2.01 1.62 -13.48
N ALA A 218 -1.22 2.05 -12.48
CA ALA A 218 0.23 2.26 -12.58
C ALA A 218 1.05 0.97 -12.36
N SER A 219 0.48 -0.02 -11.65
CA SER A 219 1.21 -1.21 -11.21
C SER A 219 1.40 -2.23 -12.32
N LYS A 220 2.63 -2.72 -12.47
CA LYS A 220 2.97 -3.75 -13.47
C LYS A 220 2.24 -5.06 -13.18
N ARG A 221 2.10 -5.44 -11.89
CA ARG A 221 1.28 -6.54 -11.40
C ARG A 221 0.40 -6.03 -10.28
N LEU A 222 -0.81 -6.54 -10.17
CA LEU A 222 -1.78 -6.10 -9.16
C LEU A 222 -2.37 -7.29 -8.42
N ILE A 223 -2.16 -7.34 -7.11
CA ILE A 223 -2.78 -8.31 -6.20
C ILE A 223 -3.92 -7.61 -5.47
N ILE A 224 -5.12 -8.18 -5.56
CA ILE A 224 -6.28 -7.77 -4.79
C ILE A 224 -6.49 -8.76 -3.65
N THR A 225 -6.56 -8.25 -2.42
CA THR A 225 -7.17 -9.00 -1.32
C THR A 225 -8.58 -8.46 -1.08
N THR A 226 -9.53 -9.32 -0.76
CA THR A 226 -10.94 -8.92 -0.59
C THR A 226 -11.54 -9.48 0.69
N GLU A 227 -12.41 -8.70 1.32
CA GLU A 227 -13.22 -9.16 2.45
C GLU A 227 -14.17 -10.30 2.05
N LYS A 228 -14.65 -10.24 0.79
CA LYS A 228 -15.67 -11.18 0.30
C LYS A 228 -15.54 -11.39 -1.21
N LEU A 229 -15.58 -12.65 -1.62
CA LEU A 229 -15.84 -13.02 -3.02
C LEU A 229 -17.33 -12.94 -3.32
N ILE A 230 -17.69 -12.26 -4.41
CA ILE A 230 -19.07 -12.15 -4.91
C ILE A 230 -19.21 -12.83 -6.28
N HIS A 231 -20.43 -13.24 -6.61
CA HIS A 231 -20.69 -13.80 -7.93
C HIS A 231 -20.59 -12.73 -9.01
N HIS A 232 -20.06 -13.08 -10.18
CA HIS A 232 -19.90 -12.15 -11.30
C HIS A 232 -21.21 -11.45 -11.73
N ASP A 233 -22.36 -12.12 -11.58
CA ASP A 233 -23.67 -11.51 -11.86
C ASP A 233 -23.97 -10.29 -11.00
N GLU A 234 -23.40 -10.20 -9.78
CA GLU A 234 -23.53 -9.02 -8.93
C GLU A 234 -22.76 -7.82 -9.52
N ILE A 235 -21.57 -8.10 -10.11
CA ILE A 235 -20.82 -7.11 -10.87
C ILE A 235 -21.61 -6.67 -12.10
N ALA A 236 -22.16 -7.63 -12.86
CA ALA A 236 -22.88 -7.36 -14.12
C ALA A 236 -24.19 -6.58 -13.91
N ARG A 237 -24.87 -6.75 -12.75
CA ARG A 237 -26.07 -5.97 -12.40
C ARG A 237 -25.80 -4.51 -12.11
N ASP A 238 -24.61 -4.19 -11.56
CA ASP A 238 -24.19 -2.83 -11.26
C ASP A 238 -22.71 -2.63 -11.61
N PRO A 239 -22.37 -2.53 -12.89
CA PRO A 239 -20.99 -2.35 -13.34
C PRO A 239 -20.41 -1.00 -12.94
N SER A 240 -21.28 0.01 -12.69
CA SER A 240 -20.85 1.36 -12.30
C SER A 240 -20.18 1.43 -10.93
N SER A 241 -20.47 0.48 -10.04
CA SER A 241 -19.83 0.35 -8.73
C SER A 241 -18.46 -0.35 -8.77
N THR A 242 -18.02 -0.83 -9.94
CA THR A 242 -16.71 -1.46 -10.08
C THR A 242 -15.60 -0.40 -10.12
N ASN A 243 -14.76 -0.39 -9.10
CA ASN A 243 -13.65 0.55 -9.01
C ASN A 243 -12.42 0.07 -9.82
N ILE A 244 -12.09 -1.22 -9.71
CA ILE A 244 -10.95 -1.83 -10.39
C ILE A 244 -11.47 -2.94 -11.30
N PRO A 245 -11.29 -2.82 -12.62
CA PRO A 245 -11.73 -3.84 -13.54
C PRO A 245 -10.74 -5.01 -13.65
N TYR A 246 -11.25 -6.20 -13.94
CA TYR A 246 -10.55 -7.48 -13.97
C TYR A 246 -9.25 -7.49 -14.78
N TYR A 247 -9.19 -6.73 -15.88
CA TYR A 247 -8.03 -6.74 -16.78
C TYR A 247 -6.78 -6.07 -16.20
N MET A 248 -6.89 -5.37 -15.06
CA MET A 248 -5.77 -4.81 -14.32
C MET A 248 -5.19 -5.82 -13.33
N VAL A 249 -5.97 -6.81 -12.88
CA VAL A 249 -5.70 -7.68 -11.74
C VAL A 249 -5.00 -8.96 -12.19
N ASP A 250 -3.97 -9.37 -11.45
CA ASP A 250 -3.22 -10.60 -11.67
C ASP A 250 -3.59 -11.71 -10.67
N ALA A 251 -3.94 -11.34 -9.44
CA ALA A 251 -4.37 -12.27 -8.40
C ALA A 251 -5.49 -11.70 -7.54
N VAL A 252 -6.39 -12.57 -7.07
CA VAL A 252 -7.45 -12.28 -6.09
C VAL A 252 -7.33 -13.25 -4.93
N CYS A 253 -7.23 -12.71 -3.70
CA CYS A 253 -7.19 -13.51 -2.49
C CYS A 253 -8.39 -13.14 -1.59
N GLU A 254 -9.25 -14.09 -1.25
CA GLU A 254 -10.30 -13.84 -0.26
C GLU A 254 -9.67 -13.88 1.14
N VAL A 255 -9.75 -12.78 1.85
CA VAL A 255 -9.14 -12.60 3.17
C VAL A 255 -10.08 -11.77 4.04
N PRO A 256 -11.07 -12.37 4.67
CA PRO A 256 -11.90 -11.66 5.64
C PRO A 256 -11.04 -11.02 6.75
N PHE A 257 -11.37 -9.78 7.09
CA PHE A 257 -10.59 -8.94 8.02
C PHE A 257 -9.14 -8.69 7.56
N GLY A 258 -8.89 -8.68 6.27
CA GLY A 258 -7.55 -8.59 5.69
C GLY A 258 -6.79 -7.30 5.97
N ALA A 259 -7.46 -6.25 6.46
CA ALA A 259 -6.85 -5.00 6.91
C ALA A 259 -6.58 -4.96 8.43
N TYR A 260 -7.05 -5.95 9.23
CA TYR A 260 -6.81 -6.00 10.67
C TYR A 260 -5.29 -6.00 10.98
N PRO A 261 -4.80 -5.19 11.93
CA PRO A 261 -5.49 -4.42 12.97
C PRO A 261 -5.94 -3.02 12.54
N GLY A 262 -5.75 -2.62 11.28
CA GLY A 262 -6.34 -1.42 10.71
C GLY A 262 -7.86 -1.52 10.56
N ASN A 263 -8.46 -0.48 10.00
CA ASN A 263 -9.90 -0.45 9.78
C ASN A 263 -10.28 -0.75 8.32
N MET A 264 -11.47 -1.23 8.15
CA MET A 264 -12.18 -1.35 6.88
C MET A 264 -13.46 -0.53 6.96
N ALA A 265 -13.51 0.62 6.32
CA ALA A 265 -14.66 1.52 6.42
C ALA A 265 -15.98 0.79 6.10
N TYR A 266 -17.00 0.99 6.92
CA TYR A 266 -18.31 0.32 6.87
C TYR A 266 -18.30 -1.17 7.21
N GLU A 267 -17.18 -1.75 7.61
CA GLU A 267 -17.07 -3.16 8.01
C GLU A 267 -16.59 -3.33 9.45
N TYR A 268 -15.41 -2.77 9.79
CA TYR A 268 -14.85 -2.83 11.14
C TYR A 268 -13.90 -1.69 11.44
N PHE A 269 -13.88 -1.26 12.69
CA PHE A 269 -12.96 -0.23 13.19
C PHE A 269 -11.57 -0.80 13.45
N SER A 270 -10.56 0.07 13.61
CA SER A 270 -9.20 -0.33 13.97
C SER A 270 -9.11 -0.84 15.41
N ASP A 271 -8.27 -1.85 15.63
CA ASP A 271 -7.90 -2.33 16.96
C ASP A 271 -6.80 -1.43 17.55
N GLU A 272 -7.22 -0.34 18.18
CA GLU A 272 -6.29 0.63 18.77
C GLU A 272 -5.45 0.04 19.90
N GLU A 273 -5.94 -1.01 20.60
CA GLU A 273 -5.20 -1.69 21.67
C GLU A 273 -4.03 -2.48 21.07
N HIS A 274 -4.29 -3.23 20.01
CA HIS A 274 -3.24 -3.99 19.31
C HIS A 274 -2.18 -3.07 18.67
N LEU A 275 -2.60 -1.98 18.03
CA LEU A 275 -1.69 -0.98 17.47
C LEU A 275 -0.84 -0.30 18.54
N LYS A 276 -1.42 -0.03 19.72
CA LYS A 276 -0.70 0.53 20.87
C LYS A 276 0.25 -0.50 21.50
N GLU A 277 -0.15 -1.79 21.58
CA GLU A 277 0.74 -2.87 22.03
C GLU A 277 1.98 -2.92 21.15
N TRP A 278 1.84 -2.90 19.81
CA TRP A 278 2.97 -2.86 18.87
C TRP A 278 3.96 -1.75 19.23
N LEU A 279 3.49 -0.49 19.33
CA LEU A 279 4.31 0.69 19.63
C LEU A 279 4.94 0.66 21.03
N THR A 280 4.42 -0.17 21.93
CA THR A 280 4.93 -0.36 23.27
C THR A 280 6.04 -1.41 23.28
N VAL A 281 5.80 -2.58 22.69
CA VAL A 281 6.74 -3.70 22.72
C VAL A 281 7.95 -3.49 21.81
N GLU A 282 7.83 -2.71 20.72
CA GLU A 282 8.93 -2.45 19.80
C GLU A 282 10.13 -1.69 20.43
N ARG A 283 9.96 -1.18 21.67
CA ARG A 283 11.01 -0.51 22.42
C ARG A 283 11.98 -1.48 23.08
N ASP A 284 11.53 -2.71 23.35
CA ASP A 284 12.31 -3.79 23.90
C ASP A 284 12.56 -4.86 22.83
N PRO A 285 13.82 -5.11 22.43
CA PRO A 285 14.12 -6.04 21.33
C PRO A 285 13.66 -7.48 21.58
N GLU A 286 13.73 -7.99 22.82
CA GLU A 286 13.32 -9.36 23.15
C GLU A 286 11.80 -9.49 23.15
N ALA A 287 11.11 -8.55 23.79
CA ALA A 287 9.64 -8.51 23.77
C ALA A 287 9.11 -8.33 22.35
N PHE A 288 9.76 -7.50 21.52
CA PHE A 288 9.36 -7.29 20.14
C PHE A 288 9.60 -8.53 19.28
N ALA A 289 10.72 -9.21 19.42
CA ALA A 289 10.97 -10.46 18.71
C ALA A 289 9.91 -11.54 19.06
N ALA A 290 9.55 -11.66 20.35
CA ALA A 290 8.49 -12.56 20.79
C ALA A 290 7.13 -12.17 20.23
N PHE A 291 6.83 -10.86 20.17
CA PHE A 291 5.60 -10.34 19.59
C PHE A 291 5.50 -10.65 18.07
N LEU A 292 6.55 -10.38 17.31
CA LEU A 292 6.61 -10.68 15.88
C LEU A 292 6.48 -12.18 15.62
N LYS A 293 7.16 -12.98 16.44
CA LYS A 293 7.07 -14.44 16.36
C LYS A 293 5.61 -14.90 16.52
N ARG A 294 4.95 -14.49 17.62
CA ARG A 294 3.56 -14.85 17.92
C ARG A 294 2.58 -14.38 16.86
N ASN A 295 2.72 -13.15 16.36
CA ASN A 295 1.72 -12.51 15.51
C ASN A 295 1.95 -12.70 14.01
N ILE A 296 3.19 -12.97 13.58
CA ILE A 296 3.52 -13.09 12.16
C ILE A 296 4.07 -14.48 11.84
N TYR A 297 5.19 -14.85 12.45
CA TYR A 297 5.95 -16.03 12.02
C TYR A 297 5.34 -17.36 12.45
N ASP A 298 4.68 -17.44 13.62
CA ASP A 298 4.00 -18.63 14.10
C ASP A 298 2.55 -18.75 13.56
N CYS A 299 2.02 -17.68 12.93
CA CYS A 299 0.74 -17.71 12.26
C CYS A 299 0.93 -18.20 10.81
N PRO A 300 0.37 -19.35 10.42
CA PRO A 300 0.52 -19.86 9.06
C PRO A 300 -0.20 -19.01 8.02
N ASP A 301 -1.24 -18.28 8.42
CA ASP A 301 -2.07 -17.43 7.58
C ASP A 301 -2.67 -16.25 8.37
N HIS A 302 -3.52 -15.48 7.72
CA HIS A 302 -4.17 -14.32 8.33
C HIS A 302 -5.32 -14.73 9.29
N GLU A 303 -6.00 -15.83 9.02
CA GLU A 303 -7.06 -16.32 9.90
C GLU A 303 -6.49 -16.71 11.27
N ALA A 304 -5.36 -17.42 11.29
CA ALA A 304 -4.65 -17.75 12.54
C ALA A 304 -4.20 -16.50 13.30
N TYR A 305 -3.74 -15.45 12.58
CA TYR A 305 -3.39 -14.18 13.19
C TYR A 305 -4.61 -13.50 13.85
N VAL A 306 -5.74 -13.43 13.16
CA VAL A 306 -6.99 -12.89 13.70
C VAL A 306 -7.46 -13.71 14.91
N ALA A 307 -7.40 -15.03 14.82
CA ALA A 307 -7.78 -15.93 15.92
C ALA A 307 -6.91 -15.72 17.17
N ALA A 308 -5.60 -15.56 17.00
CA ALA A 308 -4.64 -15.30 18.09
C ALA A 308 -4.88 -13.95 18.79
N ASN A 309 -5.53 -13.00 18.12
CA ASN A 309 -5.80 -11.65 18.61
C ASN A 309 -7.27 -11.39 18.95
N GLY A 310 -7.96 -12.39 19.46
CA GLY A 310 -9.33 -12.29 19.99
C GLY A 310 -10.42 -12.83 19.06
N GLY A 311 -10.08 -13.20 17.83
CA GLY A 311 -10.94 -13.95 16.92
C GLY A 311 -12.30 -13.30 16.67
N ALA A 312 -13.32 -14.14 16.48
CA ALA A 312 -14.66 -13.68 16.14
C ALA A 312 -15.29 -12.71 17.17
N ARG A 313 -14.93 -12.82 18.45
CA ARG A 313 -15.40 -11.89 19.49
C ARG A 313 -14.87 -10.49 19.24
N LYS A 314 -13.55 -10.35 19.10
CA LYS A 314 -12.91 -9.05 18.81
C LYS A 314 -13.44 -8.45 17.50
N MET A 315 -13.62 -9.25 16.46
CA MET A 315 -14.15 -8.77 15.18
C MET A 315 -15.58 -8.25 15.30
N ARG A 316 -16.44 -8.87 16.13
CA ARG A 316 -17.79 -8.33 16.41
C ARG A 316 -17.73 -7.00 17.15
N GLU A 317 -16.85 -6.86 18.15
CA GLU A 317 -16.63 -5.59 18.86
C GLU A 317 -16.19 -4.47 17.91
N LEU A 318 -15.23 -4.75 17.03
CA LEU A 318 -14.73 -3.77 16.05
C LEU A 318 -15.79 -3.41 15.00
N ARG A 319 -16.62 -4.36 14.59
CA ARG A 319 -17.77 -4.10 13.72
C ARG A 319 -18.82 -3.23 14.40
N ALA A 320 -19.16 -3.50 15.65
CA ALA A 320 -20.09 -2.69 16.41
C ALA A 320 -19.59 -1.23 16.55
N LYS A 321 -18.28 -1.05 16.78
CA LYS A 321 -17.67 0.29 16.82
C LYS A 321 -17.77 1.02 15.48
N GLU A 322 -17.47 0.36 14.37
CA GLU A 322 -17.54 0.97 13.04
C GLU A 322 -18.98 1.37 12.66
N LEU A 323 -19.93 0.48 12.95
CA LEU A 323 -21.33 0.67 12.59
C LEU A 323 -22.12 1.48 13.62
N LEU A 324 -21.48 1.94 14.71
CA LEU A 324 -22.10 2.63 15.84
C LEU A 324 -23.30 1.86 16.42
N THR A 325 -23.20 0.53 16.42
CA THR A 325 -24.19 -0.34 17.04
C THR A 325 -23.68 -0.75 18.42
N PHE A 326 -24.54 -0.62 19.44
CA PHE A 326 -24.23 -1.09 20.78
C PHE A 326 -24.52 -2.58 20.85
N THR A 327 -23.63 -3.34 21.47
CA THR A 327 -23.90 -4.73 21.84
C THR A 327 -24.70 -4.72 23.15
N GLU A 328 -25.60 -5.69 23.33
CA GLU A 328 -26.46 -5.77 24.55
C GLU A 328 -25.64 -5.98 25.85
N GLU A 329 -24.32 -6.06 25.75
CA GLU A 329 -23.39 -6.23 26.88
C GLU A 329 -22.66 -4.93 27.30
N ASP A 330 -22.94 -3.79 26.63
CA ASP A 330 -22.49 -2.46 26.99
C ASP A 330 -23.61 -1.72 27.81
#